data_a7923c8696eb538824dc6d7ddf0af40a
#
_entry.id   a7923c8696eb538824dc6d7ddf0af40a
#
_cell.length_a   1.000
_cell.length_b   1.000
_cell.length_c   1.000
_cell.angle_alpha   90.00
_cell.angle_beta   90.00
_cell.angle_gamma   90.00
#
_symmetry.space_group_name_H-M   'P 1'
#
loop_
_entity.id
_entity.type
_entity.pdbx_description
1 polymer ?
#
loop_
_entity_poly.entity_id
_entity_poly.type
_entity_poly.pdbx_seq_one_letter_code
_entity_poly.pdbx_strand_id
1 'polypeptide(L)'
;CTVHLFERHPTVATLLQDGLRRALADETTHDIAQRMCLTPISFLQAAIDKVQVVYLDPMYPQRQKSAAVKKEMAYFHELVGSNDDDLALLQQAAHHAEKRVVVKRPRLGDFLGNFTPDYQYSGKSTRFDVYLPAKLQAALA
;
A
#
# COMPACT_ATOMS: atom_id res chain seq x y z
N CYS A 1 0.86 -10.48 -14.42
CA CYS A 1 1.94 -10.06 -13.51
C CYS A 1 1.97 -10.92 -12.26
N THR A 2 3.11 -10.96 -11.58
CA THR A 2 3.25 -11.56 -10.24
C THR A 2 3.13 -10.45 -9.21
N VAL A 3 2.46 -10.73 -8.09
CA VAL A 3 2.21 -9.77 -7.02
C VAL A 3 2.77 -10.31 -5.71
N HIS A 4 3.65 -9.53 -5.07
CA HIS A 4 4.14 -9.78 -3.73
C HIS A 4 3.39 -8.86 -2.76
N LEU A 5 2.69 -9.45 -1.79
CA LEU A 5 1.92 -8.76 -0.77
C LEU A 5 2.70 -8.75 0.55
N PHE A 6 2.75 -7.60 1.20
CA PHE A 6 3.35 -7.45 2.53
C PHE A 6 2.31 -6.88 3.48
N GLU A 7 2.07 -7.58 4.59
CA GLU A 7 1.13 -7.15 5.63
C GLU A 7 1.75 -7.42 7.01
N ARG A 8 1.93 -6.34 7.78
CA ARG A 8 2.58 -6.43 9.10
C ARG A 8 1.63 -6.82 10.23
N HIS A 9 0.33 -6.55 10.08
CA HIS A 9 -0.62 -6.81 11.14
C HIS A 9 -1.05 -8.29 11.12
N PRO A 10 -0.82 -9.08 12.21
CA PRO A 10 -1.03 -10.53 12.20
C PRO A 10 -2.45 -10.95 11.83
N THR A 11 -3.46 -10.24 12.38
CA THR A 11 -4.87 -10.53 12.11
C THR A 11 -5.21 -10.29 10.63
N VAL A 12 -4.74 -9.17 10.05
CA VAL A 12 -4.98 -8.82 8.65
C VAL A 12 -4.26 -9.81 7.73
N ALA A 13 -3.02 -10.16 8.06
CA ALA A 13 -2.25 -11.17 7.31
C ALA A 13 -2.96 -12.54 7.32
N THR A 14 -3.51 -12.96 8.46
CA THR A 14 -4.29 -14.21 8.57
C THR A 14 -5.54 -14.19 7.70
N LEU A 15 -6.29 -13.07 7.69
CA LEU A 15 -7.47 -12.91 6.83
C LEU A 15 -7.11 -12.91 5.35
N LEU A 16 -6.02 -12.24 4.96
CA LEU A 16 -5.51 -12.25 3.59
C LEU A 16 -5.08 -13.64 3.16
N GLN A 17 -4.41 -14.38 4.02
CA GLN A 17 -3.97 -15.75 3.74
C GLN A 17 -5.17 -16.70 3.54
N ASP A 18 -6.20 -16.60 4.38
CA ASP A 18 -7.45 -17.35 4.16
C ASP A 18 -8.13 -16.96 2.86
N GLY A 19 -8.18 -15.66 2.53
CA GLY A 19 -8.71 -15.17 1.25
C GLY A 19 -7.97 -15.75 0.05
N LEU A 20 -6.63 -15.74 0.07
CA LEU A 20 -5.80 -16.33 -0.99
C LEU A 20 -6.02 -17.85 -1.11
N ARG A 21 -6.13 -18.57 0.01
CA ARG A 21 -6.40 -20.02 0.02
C ARG A 21 -7.74 -20.31 -0.64
N ARG A 22 -8.79 -19.55 -0.34
CA ARG A 22 -10.12 -19.68 -0.98
C ARG A 22 -10.07 -19.34 -2.46
N ALA A 23 -9.36 -18.26 -2.82
CA ALA A 23 -9.22 -17.85 -4.22
C ALA A 23 -8.45 -18.88 -5.06
N LEU A 24 -7.47 -19.61 -4.48
CA LEU A 24 -6.78 -20.71 -5.13
C LEU A 24 -7.69 -21.94 -5.36
N ALA A 25 -8.69 -22.13 -4.51
CA ALA A 25 -9.65 -23.24 -4.64
C ALA A 25 -10.80 -22.95 -5.59
N ASP A 26 -11.02 -21.70 -5.99
CA ASP A 26 -12.09 -21.25 -6.88
C ASP A 26 -11.58 -21.15 -8.32
N GLU A 27 -12.22 -21.88 -9.24
CA GLU A 27 -11.85 -21.94 -10.66
C GLU A 27 -11.81 -20.56 -11.33
N THR A 28 -12.65 -19.61 -10.90
CA THR A 28 -12.74 -18.27 -11.51
C THR A 28 -11.60 -17.35 -11.10
N THR A 29 -10.97 -17.61 -9.96
CA THR A 29 -9.89 -16.76 -9.38
C THR A 29 -8.55 -17.46 -9.28
N HIS A 30 -8.50 -18.78 -9.51
CA HIS A 30 -7.28 -19.59 -9.39
C HIS A 30 -6.09 -18.99 -10.15
N ASP A 31 -6.29 -18.70 -11.44
CA ASP A 31 -5.22 -18.20 -12.32
C ASP A 31 -4.66 -16.82 -11.90
N ILE A 32 -5.43 -16.06 -11.14
CA ILE A 32 -4.97 -14.79 -10.56
C ILE A 32 -4.25 -15.08 -9.26
N ALA A 33 -4.86 -15.85 -8.37
CA ALA A 33 -4.36 -16.12 -7.02
C ALA A 33 -3.01 -16.86 -7.02
N GLN A 34 -2.78 -17.80 -7.95
CA GLN A 34 -1.50 -18.51 -8.09
C GLN A 34 -0.30 -17.60 -8.38
N ARG A 35 -0.54 -16.36 -8.83
CA ARG A 35 0.51 -15.36 -9.09
C ARG A 35 0.69 -14.37 -7.93
N MET A 36 0.03 -14.63 -6.81
CA MET A 36 0.09 -13.79 -5.62
C MET A 36 0.81 -14.52 -4.48
N CYS A 37 1.72 -13.83 -3.82
CA CYS A 37 2.44 -14.35 -2.67
C CYS A 37 2.32 -13.35 -1.51
N LEU A 38 1.93 -13.83 -0.33
CA LEU A 38 1.82 -13.03 0.89
C LEU A 38 2.98 -13.34 1.82
N THR A 39 3.66 -12.29 2.28
CA THR A 39 4.66 -12.36 3.33
C THR A 39 4.16 -11.55 4.53
N PRO A 40 3.94 -12.19 5.70
CA PRO A 40 3.35 -11.54 6.89
C PRO A 40 4.38 -10.74 7.70
N ILE A 41 5.00 -9.75 7.06
CA ILE A 41 5.97 -8.83 7.67
C ILE A 41 5.71 -7.40 7.18
N SER A 42 6.33 -6.42 7.85
CA SER A 42 6.38 -5.05 7.33
C SER A 42 7.19 -5.00 6.04
N PHE A 43 6.71 -4.23 5.05
CA PHE A 43 7.48 -3.95 3.84
C PHE A 43 8.83 -3.29 4.15
N LEU A 44 8.95 -2.56 5.26
CA LEU A 44 10.21 -1.97 5.72
C LEU A 44 11.28 -3.01 6.08
N GLN A 45 10.87 -4.25 6.36
CA GLN A 45 11.75 -5.37 6.70
C GLN A 45 11.95 -6.33 5.53
N ALA A 46 11.31 -6.06 4.40
CA ALA A 46 11.34 -6.95 3.25
C ALA A 46 12.72 -6.89 2.55
N ALA A 47 13.33 -8.04 2.39
CA ALA A 47 14.47 -8.23 1.51
C ALA A 47 13.96 -8.81 0.20
N ILE A 48 13.72 -7.96 -0.78
CA ILE A 48 13.22 -8.33 -2.10
C ILE A 48 14.12 -7.75 -3.19
N ASP A 49 14.15 -8.41 -4.33
CA ASP A 49 14.73 -7.86 -5.54
C ASP A 49 13.90 -6.65 -6.04
N LYS A 50 14.47 -5.91 -6.96
CA LYS A 50 13.76 -4.82 -7.62
C LYS A 50 12.54 -5.35 -8.37
N VAL A 51 11.45 -4.61 -8.29
CA VAL A 51 10.18 -4.89 -8.96
C VAL A 51 9.79 -3.72 -9.86
N GLN A 52 8.98 -3.97 -10.87
CA GLN A 52 8.59 -2.90 -11.79
C GLN A 52 7.80 -1.78 -11.10
N VAL A 53 6.90 -2.14 -10.20
CA VAL A 53 6.02 -1.18 -9.50
C VAL A 53 5.90 -1.57 -8.03
N VAL A 54 6.06 -0.60 -7.15
CA VAL A 54 5.70 -0.72 -5.74
C VAL A 54 4.40 0.06 -5.50
N TYR A 55 3.40 -0.60 -4.96
CA TYR A 55 2.12 -0.01 -4.60
C TYR A 55 2.00 0.09 -3.08
N LEU A 56 1.69 1.28 -2.58
CA LEU A 56 1.51 1.56 -1.16
C LEU A 56 0.05 1.98 -0.89
N ASP A 57 -0.56 1.36 0.11
CA ASP A 57 -1.86 1.74 0.67
C ASP A 57 -1.74 1.98 2.19
N PRO A 58 -0.97 2.99 2.62
CA PRO A 58 -0.77 3.25 4.04
C PRO A 58 -2.06 3.69 4.70
N MET A 59 -2.23 3.35 5.97
CA MET A 59 -3.34 3.85 6.77
C MET A 59 -3.25 5.36 6.95
N TYR A 60 -4.37 6.06 6.82
CA TYR A 60 -4.45 7.51 7.00
C TYR A 60 -4.83 7.86 8.43
N PRO A 61 -4.26 8.92 9.00
CA PRO A 61 -4.77 9.46 10.25
C PRO A 61 -6.24 9.85 10.06
N GLN A 62 -7.07 9.55 11.06
CA GLN A 62 -8.48 9.94 11.03
C GLN A 62 -8.59 11.47 11.02
N ARG A 63 -9.35 12.01 10.07
CA ARG A 63 -9.74 13.43 10.12
C ARG A 63 -10.61 13.66 11.35
N GLN A 64 -10.22 14.59 12.21
CA GLN A 64 -10.99 14.97 13.40
C GLN A 64 -12.36 15.61 13.10
N LYS A 65 -12.68 15.91 11.83
CA LYS A 65 -13.95 16.54 11.43
C LYS A 65 -14.48 15.91 10.14
N SER A 66 -15.62 15.33 10.26
CA SER A 66 -16.72 15.08 9.32
C SER A 66 -16.97 13.63 8.86
N ALA A 67 -18.28 13.32 8.84
CA ALA A 67 -18.97 12.19 8.25
C ALA A 67 -18.55 10.80 8.79
N ALA A 68 -19.53 10.05 9.25
CA ALA A 68 -19.39 8.70 9.75
C ALA A 68 -18.49 7.88 8.81
N VAL A 69 -17.27 7.63 9.28
CA VAL A 69 -16.41 6.59 8.70
C VAL A 69 -17.26 5.32 8.72
N LYS A 70 -17.34 4.61 7.60
CA LYS A 70 -18.01 3.31 7.58
C LYS A 70 -17.49 2.48 8.73
N LYS A 71 -18.37 1.85 9.50
CA LYS A 71 -18.03 1.11 10.73
C LYS A 71 -16.82 0.19 10.52
N GLU A 72 -16.74 -0.49 9.38
CA GLU A 72 -15.66 -1.40 9.04
C GLU A 72 -14.29 -0.70 9.01
N MET A 73 -14.22 0.52 8.44
CA MET A 73 -12.98 1.31 8.37
C MET A 73 -12.58 1.85 9.75
N ALA A 74 -13.54 2.18 10.63
CA ALA A 74 -13.24 2.58 11.98
C ALA A 74 -12.59 1.44 12.78
N TYR A 75 -13.08 0.21 12.64
CA TYR A 75 -12.46 -0.97 13.25
C TYR A 75 -11.07 -1.26 12.71
N PHE A 76 -10.85 -1.08 11.41
CA PHE A 76 -9.52 -1.24 10.82
C PHE A 76 -8.52 -0.20 11.38
N HIS A 77 -8.92 1.06 11.53
CA HIS A 77 -8.07 2.08 12.14
C HIS A 77 -7.73 1.77 13.60
N GLU A 78 -8.71 1.30 14.37
CA GLU A 78 -8.50 0.90 15.75
C GLU A 78 -7.56 -0.32 15.86
N LEU A 79 -7.69 -1.27 14.94
CA LEU A 79 -6.91 -2.49 14.92
C LEU A 79 -5.45 -2.28 14.45
N VAL A 80 -5.25 -1.48 13.40
CA VAL A 80 -3.96 -1.35 12.69
C VAL A 80 -3.17 -0.12 13.15
N GLY A 81 -3.83 0.90 13.69
CA GLY A 81 -3.21 2.16 14.13
C GLY A 81 -2.82 3.09 12.97
N SER A 82 -2.10 4.17 13.29
CA SER A 82 -1.53 5.11 12.31
C SER A 82 -0.15 4.66 11.84
N ASN A 83 0.23 4.98 10.61
CA ASN A 83 1.58 4.80 10.11
C ASN A 83 2.40 6.07 10.38
N ASP A 84 3.33 5.99 11.33
CA ASP A 84 4.32 7.04 11.54
C ASP A 84 5.56 6.87 10.63
N ASP A 85 5.54 5.86 9.75
CA ASP A 85 6.68 5.44 8.92
C ASP A 85 6.59 5.93 7.46
N ASP A 86 5.80 6.97 7.18
CA ASP A 86 5.50 7.43 5.80
C ASP A 86 6.76 7.71 4.99
N LEU A 87 7.76 8.35 5.60
CA LEU A 87 9.03 8.66 4.95
C LEU A 87 9.84 7.39 4.65
N ALA A 88 9.94 6.50 5.65
CA ALA A 88 10.65 5.23 5.50
C ALA A 88 10.00 4.33 4.44
N LEU A 89 8.66 4.31 4.37
CA LEU A 89 7.93 3.59 3.33
C LEU A 89 8.24 4.12 1.93
N LEU A 90 8.29 5.44 1.74
CA LEU A 90 8.68 6.04 0.46
C LEU A 90 10.13 5.72 0.10
N GLN A 91 11.06 5.79 1.05
CA GLN A 91 12.47 5.45 0.83
C GLN A 91 12.63 4.00 0.38
N GLN A 92 12.00 3.08 1.10
CA GLN A 92 12.01 1.65 0.77
C GLN A 92 11.36 1.39 -0.58
N ALA A 93 10.22 2.02 -0.87
CA ALA A 93 9.56 1.89 -2.16
C ALA A 93 10.40 2.42 -3.31
N ALA A 94 11.03 3.57 -3.16
CA ALA A 94 11.93 4.15 -4.16
C ALA A 94 13.15 3.26 -4.43
N HIS A 95 13.66 2.57 -3.38
CA HIS A 95 14.79 1.67 -3.51
C HIS A 95 14.44 0.43 -4.35
N HIS A 96 13.26 -0.15 -4.12
CA HIS A 96 12.86 -1.40 -4.77
C HIS A 96 12.10 -1.22 -6.10
N ALA A 97 11.52 -0.05 -6.36
CA ALA A 97 10.81 0.18 -7.61
C ALA A 97 11.77 0.49 -8.78
N GLU A 98 11.57 -0.18 -9.92
CA GLU A 98 12.29 0.14 -11.16
C GLU A 98 11.62 1.25 -11.96
N LYS A 99 10.29 1.22 -12.04
CA LYS A 99 9.51 2.10 -12.92
C LYS A 99 8.69 3.14 -12.17
N ARG A 100 7.93 2.72 -11.14
CA ARG A 100 6.97 3.59 -10.44
C ARG A 100 6.76 3.17 -9.00
N VAL A 101 6.61 4.16 -8.14
CA VAL A 101 5.97 4.02 -6.83
C VAL A 101 4.57 4.63 -6.94
N VAL A 102 3.55 3.87 -6.57
CA VAL A 102 2.15 4.31 -6.60
C VAL A 102 1.62 4.31 -5.19
N VAL A 103 1.09 5.44 -4.74
CA VAL A 103 0.54 5.60 -3.39
C VAL A 103 -0.93 5.96 -3.48
N LYS A 104 -1.78 5.16 -2.87
CA LYS A 104 -3.21 5.47 -2.74
C LYS A 104 -3.42 6.48 -1.62
N ARG A 105 -4.15 7.55 -1.89
CA ARG A 105 -4.47 8.62 -0.94
C ARG A 105 -5.96 8.99 -0.99
N PRO A 106 -6.52 9.55 0.10
CA PRO A 106 -7.78 10.28 -0.01
C PRO A 106 -7.63 11.43 -1.00
N ARG A 107 -8.68 11.74 -1.76
CA ARG A 107 -8.63 12.80 -2.79
C ARG A 107 -8.06 14.13 -2.26
N LEU A 108 -8.43 14.51 -1.05
CA LEU A 108 -8.03 15.78 -0.41
C LEU A 108 -7.01 15.57 0.73
N GLY A 109 -6.37 14.39 0.81
CA GLY A 109 -5.35 14.12 1.82
C GLY A 109 -3.99 14.68 1.42
N ASP A 110 -3.12 14.85 2.40
CA ASP A 110 -1.74 15.29 2.17
C ASP A 110 -0.95 14.24 1.37
N PHE A 111 0.13 14.65 0.74
CA PHE A 111 1.05 13.73 0.08
C PHE A 111 1.79 12.87 1.12
N LEU A 112 2.11 11.65 0.75
CA LEU A 112 2.90 10.77 1.61
C LEU A 112 4.28 11.42 1.86
N GLY A 113 4.68 11.54 3.13
CA GLY A 113 5.94 12.19 3.49
C GLY A 113 6.10 13.64 3.00
N ASN A 114 5.00 14.31 2.60
CA ASN A 114 4.98 15.66 2.03
C ASN A 114 5.71 15.81 0.69
N PHE A 115 6.00 14.70 -0.01
CA PHE A 115 6.62 14.73 -1.35
C PHE A 115 5.57 14.90 -2.45
N THR A 116 5.78 15.89 -3.31
CA THR A 116 4.91 16.12 -4.48
C THR A 116 5.10 15.00 -5.51
N PRO A 117 4.03 14.32 -5.95
CA PRO A 117 4.12 13.28 -6.96
C PRO A 117 4.39 13.83 -8.36
N ASP A 118 4.98 13.00 -9.23
CA ASP A 118 5.17 13.34 -10.64
C ASP A 118 3.87 13.35 -11.42
N TYR A 119 2.94 12.44 -11.07
CA TYR A 119 1.61 12.30 -11.68
C TYR A 119 0.55 11.99 -10.64
N GLN A 120 -0.70 12.35 -10.95
CA GLN A 120 -1.85 12.03 -10.12
C GLN A 120 -3.02 11.52 -10.96
N TYR A 121 -3.69 10.49 -10.46
CA TYR A 121 -4.95 9.99 -11.02
C TYR A 121 -6.03 10.11 -9.95
N SER A 122 -6.96 11.05 -10.13
CA SER A 122 -8.00 11.37 -9.14
C SER A 122 -9.33 10.73 -9.47
N GLY A 123 -9.90 10.02 -8.50
CA GLY A 123 -11.27 9.52 -8.50
C GLY A 123 -12.21 10.42 -7.69
N LYS A 124 -13.41 9.92 -7.39
CA LYS A 124 -14.40 10.66 -6.58
C LYS A 124 -13.96 10.88 -5.13
N SER A 125 -13.42 9.86 -4.48
CA SER A 125 -13.05 9.86 -3.06
C SER A 125 -11.56 9.59 -2.83
N THR A 126 -10.88 8.98 -3.79
CA THR A 126 -9.48 8.57 -3.73
C THR A 126 -8.70 9.17 -4.88
N ARG A 127 -7.39 9.26 -4.72
CA ARG A 127 -6.44 9.51 -5.79
C ARG A 127 -5.25 8.55 -5.67
N PHE A 128 -4.53 8.37 -6.77
CA PHE A 128 -3.27 7.65 -6.81
C PHE A 128 -2.16 8.63 -7.15
N ASP A 129 -1.24 8.80 -6.23
CA ASP A 129 -0.04 9.61 -6.40
C ASP A 129 1.06 8.72 -6.97
N VAL A 130 1.67 9.13 -8.09
CA VAL A 130 2.69 8.34 -8.80
C VAL A 130 4.01 9.07 -8.77
N TYR A 131 5.06 8.39 -8.30
CA TYR A 131 6.41 8.90 -8.22
C TYR A 131 7.33 8.11 -9.13
N LEU A 132 8.27 8.82 -9.78
CA LEU A 132 9.37 8.21 -10.52
C LEU A 132 10.50 7.89 -9.53
N PRO A 133 10.96 6.63 -9.42
CA PRO A 133 11.91 6.22 -8.39
C PRO A 133 13.21 7.05 -8.37
N ALA A 134 13.78 7.36 -9.53
CA ALA A 134 15.01 8.14 -9.60
C ALA A 134 14.87 9.56 -9.06
N LYS A 135 13.74 10.23 -9.35
CA LYS A 135 13.46 11.57 -8.81
C LYS A 135 13.18 11.51 -7.31
N LEU A 136 12.42 10.50 -6.88
CA LEU A 136 12.10 10.32 -5.48
C LEU A 136 13.37 10.03 -4.66
N GLN A 137 14.27 9.17 -5.15
CA GLN A 137 15.57 8.90 -4.51
C GLN A 137 16.42 10.16 -4.40
N ALA A 138 16.49 10.98 -5.45
CA ALA A 138 17.23 12.24 -5.43
C ALA A 138 16.65 13.24 -4.39
N ALA A 139 15.33 13.28 -4.23
CA ALA A 139 14.66 14.14 -3.25
C ALA A 139 14.78 13.63 -1.80
N LEU A 140 15.03 12.34 -1.62
CA LEU A 140 15.16 11.68 -0.31
C LEU A 140 16.62 11.57 0.17
N ALA A 141 17.59 11.85 -0.72
CA ALA A 141 19.01 11.85 -0.41
C ALA A 141 19.40 13.09 0.40
#